data_195a5761e8af179e5f02a30205d68cd4
#
_entry.id   195a5761e8af179e5f02a30205d68cd4
#
_cell.length_a   1.000
_cell.length_b   1.000
_cell.length_c   1.000
_cell.angle_alpha   90.00
_cell.angle_beta   90.00
_cell.angle_gamma   90.00
#
_symmetry.space_group_name_H-M   'P 1'
#
loop_
_entity.id
_entity.type
_entity.pdbx_description
1 polymer ?
#
loop_
_entity_poly.entity_id
_entity_poly.type
_entity_poly.pdbx_seq_one_letter_code
_entity_poly.pdbx_strand_id
1 'polypeptide(L)'
;MASGEQPASGRPGRDPTRTRESAFVVQRHRARRLHYDFRLELGGVLVSWAVPKGPTLDAKARRGAYHVDDHDLGYAGFEGVLPAGRYGAGDVIVWDNGTWKPRAGDDPVASLAAGELHFDVYGVKLRGRFVLKRTRGDDWLLLHKNDEFAVPGWNAEDHPRSVTSGRTNDDVRAGRFPPVADLGPGGP
;
A
#
# COMPACT_ATOMS: atom_id res chain seq x y z
N MET A 1 13.50 60.42 3.13
CA MET A 1 13.01 59.37 2.21
C MET A 1 13.97 58.21 2.30
N ALA A 2 13.59 57.20 3.03
CA ALA A 2 14.36 55.97 3.14
C ALA A 2 13.45 54.83 2.76
N SER A 3 13.72 54.22 1.62
CA SER A 3 13.03 53.09 1.08
C SER A 3 13.48 51.82 1.81
N GLY A 4 12.58 51.18 2.55
CA GLY A 4 12.83 49.92 3.19
C GLY A 4 12.65 48.77 2.22
N GLU A 5 13.73 48.07 1.91
CA GLU A 5 13.67 46.75 1.24
C GLU A 5 13.34 45.67 2.28
N GLN A 6 12.26 44.98 2.07
CA GLN A 6 11.94 43.73 2.81
C GLN A 6 12.76 42.58 2.21
N PRO A 7 13.39 41.73 3.03
CA PRO A 7 14.03 40.51 2.51
C PRO A 7 12.99 39.47 2.15
N ALA A 8 13.09 38.96 0.92
CA ALA A 8 12.30 37.86 0.42
C ALA A 8 12.50 36.61 1.29
N SER A 9 11.41 36.05 1.80
CA SER A 9 11.39 34.77 2.50
C SER A 9 11.75 33.64 1.55
N GLY A 10 13.01 33.18 1.62
CA GLY A 10 13.46 32.01 0.90
C GLY A 10 12.71 30.77 1.35
N ARG A 11 11.98 30.14 0.45
CA ARG A 11 11.50 28.78 0.64
C ARG A 11 12.72 27.87 0.82
N PRO A 12 12.69 26.93 1.79
CA PRO A 12 13.81 25.99 1.93
C PRO A 12 13.92 25.19 0.63
N GLY A 13 15.10 25.26 0.00
CA GLY A 13 15.42 24.55 -1.22
C GLY A 13 15.23 23.06 -1.03
N ARG A 14 14.50 22.42 -1.93
CA ARG A 14 14.45 20.96 -2.03
C ARG A 14 15.88 20.48 -2.30
N ASP A 15 16.41 19.68 -1.40
CA ASP A 15 17.66 18.95 -1.63
C ASP A 15 17.49 18.01 -2.83
N PRO A 16 18.16 18.24 -3.97
CA PRO A 16 18.02 17.43 -5.18
C PRO A 16 18.60 16.02 -5.04
N THR A 17 19.30 15.71 -3.93
CA THR A 17 19.90 14.39 -3.69
C THR A 17 19.01 13.46 -2.88
N ARG A 18 17.90 13.95 -2.33
CA ARG A 18 16.95 13.14 -1.60
C ARG A 18 15.99 12.50 -2.59
N THR A 19 16.34 11.34 -3.11
CA THR A 19 15.41 10.48 -3.85
C THR A 19 14.18 10.23 -2.98
N ARG A 20 13.05 10.76 -3.39
CA ARG A 20 11.76 10.49 -2.73
C ARG A 20 11.55 8.98 -2.74
N GLU A 21 11.37 8.39 -1.58
CA GLU A 21 11.01 6.99 -1.47
C GLU A 21 9.66 6.75 -2.14
N SER A 22 9.55 5.70 -2.93
CA SER A 22 8.32 5.32 -3.61
C SER A 22 7.31 4.79 -2.61
N ALA A 23 6.06 5.23 -2.72
CA ALA A 23 5.00 4.83 -1.82
C ALA A 23 4.51 3.40 -2.13
N PHE A 24 4.07 2.68 -1.10
CA PHE A 24 3.18 1.55 -1.28
C PHE A 24 1.92 1.74 -0.43
N VAL A 25 0.84 1.13 -0.85
CA VAL A 25 -0.42 1.08 -0.10
C VAL A 25 -1.10 -0.26 -0.31
N VAL A 26 -1.75 -0.74 0.73
CA VAL A 26 -2.69 -1.85 0.65
C VAL A 26 -4.04 -1.37 1.10
N GLN A 27 -5.03 -1.48 0.23
CA GLN A 27 -6.41 -1.12 0.54
C GLN A 27 -7.25 -2.41 0.69
N ARG A 28 -7.87 -2.56 1.87
CA ARG A 28 -8.82 -3.66 2.10
C ARG A 28 -10.16 -3.24 1.56
N HIS A 29 -10.62 -3.94 0.53
CA HIS A 29 -11.78 -3.60 -0.27
C HIS A 29 -12.84 -4.70 -0.18
N ARG A 30 -13.99 -4.38 0.40
CA ARG A 30 -15.16 -5.23 0.39
C ARG A 30 -16.07 -4.85 -0.79
N ALA A 31 -15.72 -5.32 -1.97
CA ALA A 31 -16.56 -5.27 -3.18
C ALA A 31 -17.53 -6.47 -3.19
N ARG A 32 -17.81 -7.02 -4.36
CA ARG A 32 -18.57 -8.29 -4.47
C ARG A 32 -17.91 -9.42 -3.66
N ARG A 33 -16.56 -9.44 -3.66
CA ARG A 33 -15.74 -10.32 -2.82
C ARG A 33 -14.70 -9.47 -2.09
N LEU A 34 -14.41 -9.83 -0.85
CA LEU A 34 -13.30 -9.23 -0.11
C LEU A 34 -11.99 -9.53 -0.83
N HIS A 35 -11.17 -8.50 -0.97
CA HIS A 35 -9.80 -8.61 -1.44
C HIS A 35 -8.97 -7.45 -0.90
N TYR A 36 -7.67 -7.56 -1.08
CA TYR A 36 -6.70 -6.53 -0.73
C TYR A 36 -6.04 -6.04 -2.01
N ASP A 37 -6.18 -4.76 -2.30
CA ASP A 37 -5.49 -4.12 -3.42
C ASP A 37 -4.09 -3.72 -2.97
N PHE A 38 -3.09 -4.45 -3.45
CA PHE A 38 -1.68 -4.20 -3.19
C PHE A 38 -1.11 -3.31 -4.30
N ARG A 39 -0.63 -2.11 -3.96
CA ARG A 39 -0.22 -1.10 -4.93
C ARG A 39 1.18 -0.58 -4.65
N LEU A 40 1.99 -0.47 -5.70
CA LEU A 40 3.35 0.07 -5.69
C LEU A 40 3.43 1.31 -6.57
N GLU A 41 3.88 2.44 -6.03
CA GLU A 41 4.18 3.64 -6.83
C GLU A 41 5.38 3.36 -7.72
N LEU A 42 5.17 3.38 -9.04
CA LEU A 42 6.20 3.19 -10.04
C LEU A 42 5.80 3.93 -11.33
N GLY A 43 6.75 4.68 -11.91
CA GLY A 43 6.50 5.38 -13.17
C GLY A 43 5.38 6.44 -13.11
N GLY A 44 5.10 7.00 -11.92
CA GLY A 44 4.07 8.04 -11.75
C GLY A 44 2.65 7.52 -11.56
N VAL A 45 2.46 6.21 -11.41
CA VAL A 45 1.18 5.55 -11.15
C VAL A 45 1.28 4.56 -9.99
N LEU A 46 0.15 4.03 -9.55
CA LEU A 46 0.08 2.89 -8.64
C LEU A 46 -0.13 1.61 -9.45
N VAL A 47 0.93 0.87 -9.68
CA VAL A 47 0.86 -0.48 -10.26
C VAL A 47 0.21 -1.40 -9.23
N SER A 48 -0.81 -2.17 -9.63
CA SER A 48 -1.78 -2.74 -8.68
C SER A 48 -2.05 -4.23 -8.90
N TRP A 49 -2.22 -4.95 -7.79
CA TRP A 49 -2.63 -6.36 -7.76
C TRP A 49 -3.77 -6.56 -6.76
N ALA A 50 -4.82 -7.25 -7.16
CA ALA A 50 -5.86 -7.72 -6.25
C ALA A 50 -5.40 -9.04 -5.60
N VAL A 51 -5.37 -9.09 -4.27
CA VAL A 51 -4.94 -10.24 -3.47
C VAL A 51 -6.12 -10.74 -2.63
N PRO A 52 -6.86 -11.77 -3.06
CA PRO A 52 -8.11 -12.18 -2.41
C PRO A 52 -7.94 -12.59 -0.94
N LYS A 53 -6.86 -13.28 -0.61
CA LYS A 53 -6.58 -13.73 0.76
C LYS A 53 -5.73 -12.76 1.57
N GLY A 54 -5.39 -11.60 0.98
CA GLY A 54 -4.51 -10.61 1.58
C GLY A 54 -3.02 -10.98 1.57
N PRO A 55 -2.14 -10.00 1.70
CA PRO A 55 -0.72 -10.22 1.90
C PRO A 55 -0.49 -10.89 3.26
N THR A 56 0.68 -11.51 3.45
CA THR A 56 1.03 -12.18 4.69
C THR A 56 2.52 -12.07 4.98
N LEU A 57 2.89 -12.11 6.27
CA LEU A 57 4.28 -12.26 6.72
C LEU A 57 4.69 -13.73 6.89
N ASP A 58 3.79 -14.68 6.61
CA ASP A 58 4.13 -16.11 6.64
C ASP A 58 4.90 -16.49 5.37
N ALA A 59 6.20 -16.77 5.54
CA ALA A 59 7.09 -17.13 4.44
C ALA A 59 6.76 -18.46 3.75
N LYS A 60 5.94 -19.31 4.36
CA LYS A 60 5.47 -20.56 3.76
C LYS A 60 4.21 -20.40 2.92
N ALA A 61 3.48 -19.32 3.11
CA ALA A 61 2.24 -19.06 2.39
C ALA A 61 2.52 -18.47 1.01
N ARG A 62 1.67 -18.85 0.06
CA ARG A 62 1.64 -18.29 -1.29
C ARG A 62 0.29 -17.62 -1.50
N ARG A 63 0.30 -16.35 -1.89
CA ARG A 63 -0.93 -15.58 -2.15
C ARG A 63 -1.08 -15.33 -3.63
N GLY A 64 -2.20 -15.77 -4.20
CA GLY A 64 -2.59 -15.34 -5.55
C GLY A 64 -2.73 -13.83 -5.57
N ALA A 65 -2.17 -13.20 -6.60
CA ALA A 65 -2.23 -11.77 -6.84
C ALA A 65 -2.55 -11.56 -8.31
N TYR A 66 -3.62 -10.83 -8.60
CA TYR A 66 -4.11 -10.61 -9.96
C TYR A 66 -3.79 -9.18 -10.37
N HIS A 67 -2.93 -9.03 -11.39
CA HIS A 67 -2.59 -7.72 -11.93
C HIS A 67 -3.84 -7.04 -12.49
N VAL A 68 -4.09 -5.82 -12.08
CA VAL A 68 -5.23 -5.00 -12.49
C VAL A 68 -4.74 -3.65 -13.01
N ASP A 69 -5.64 -2.84 -13.55
CA ASP A 69 -5.30 -1.54 -14.10
C ASP A 69 -4.57 -0.65 -13.08
N ASP A 70 -3.63 0.15 -13.58
CA ASP A 70 -2.94 1.16 -12.79
C ASP A 70 -3.93 2.20 -12.24
N HIS A 71 -3.62 2.73 -11.07
CA HIS A 71 -4.40 3.79 -10.42
C HIS A 71 -3.56 5.06 -10.29
N ASP A 72 -4.27 6.21 -10.23
CA ASP A 72 -3.63 7.49 -9.95
C ASP A 72 -3.01 7.51 -8.54
N LEU A 73 -1.90 8.21 -8.37
CA LEU A 73 -1.22 8.33 -7.08
C LEU A 73 -2.12 8.86 -5.97
N GLY A 74 -3.05 9.77 -6.31
CA GLY A 74 -4.02 10.33 -5.35
C GLY A 74 -4.95 9.29 -4.73
N TYR A 75 -5.12 8.12 -5.36
CA TYR A 75 -5.95 7.05 -4.83
C TYR A 75 -5.33 6.32 -3.63
N ALA A 76 -4.03 6.48 -3.39
CA ALA A 76 -3.33 5.82 -2.28
C ALA A 76 -3.90 6.14 -0.90
N GLY A 77 -4.46 7.33 -0.71
CA GLY A 77 -5.08 7.75 0.55
C GLY A 77 -6.59 7.54 0.63
N PHE A 78 -7.20 6.92 -0.36
CA PHE A 78 -8.66 6.79 -0.40
C PHE A 78 -9.20 5.80 0.63
N GLU A 79 -10.12 6.30 1.45
CA GLU A 79 -11.01 5.52 2.33
C GLU A 79 -12.44 6.00 2.11
N GLY A 80 -13.39 5.08 2.00
CA GLY A 80 -14.77 5.47 1.83
C GLY A 80 -15.62 4.38 1.20
N VAL A 81 -16.83 4.75 0.83
CA VAL A 81 -17.78 3.88 0.15
C VAL A 81 -17.82 4.27 -1.34
N LEU A 82 -17.50 3.30 -2.19
CA LEU A 82 -17.70 3.43 -3.64
C LEU A 82 -19.15 3.07 -3.97
N PRO A 83 -19.89 3.96 -4.70
CA PRO A 83 -21.31 3.79 -4.93
C PRO A 83 -21.67 2.48 -5.64
N ALA A 84 -22.83 1.90 -5.29
CA ALA A 84 -23.40 0.74 -5.97
C ALA A 84 -23.61 1.04 -7.47
N GLY A 85 -23.48 0.00 -8.29
CA GLY A 85 -23.66 0.08 -9.75
C GLY A 85 -22.41 0.52 -10.53
N ARG A 86 -21.32 0.83 -9.85
CA ARG A 86 -20.01 1.07 -10.47
C ARG A 86 -19.10 -0.13 -10.32
N TYR A 87 -18.15 -0.26 -11.26
CA TYR A 87 -17.04 -1.21 -11.10
C TYR A 87 -16.29 -0.88 -9.81
N GLY A 88 -16.05 -1.90 -8.97
CA GLY A 88 -15.37 -1.72 -7.69
C GLY A 88 -16.25 -1.18 -6.56
N ALA A 89 -17.60 -1.12 -6.73
CA ALA A 89 -18.51 -0.72 -5.65
C ALA A 89 -18.26 -1.50 -4.36
N GLY A 90 -18.31 -0.80 -3.22
CA GLY A 90 -18.06 -1.36 -1.89
C GLY A 90 -17.32 -0.38 -0.98
N ASP A 91 -16.89 -0.86 0.16
CA ASP A 91 -16.19 -0.05 1.15
C ASP A 91 -14.68 -0.35 1.18
N VAL A 92 -13.89 0.70 1.29
CA VAL A 92 -12.43 0.68 1.19
C VAL A 92 -11.82 1.35 2.41
N ILE A 93 -10.80 0.72 2.99
CA ILE A 93 -9.92 1.33 4.00
C ILE A 93 -8.46 1.26 3.55
N VAL A 94 -7.63 2.19 3.99
CA VAL A 94 -6.17 2.12 3.89
C VAL A 94 -5.66 1.15 4.96
N TRP A 95 -5.57 -0.13 4.59
CA TRP A 95 -5.23 -1.21 5.52
C TRP A 95 -3.77 -1.18 5.96
N ASP A 96 -2.85 -0.84 5.03
CA ASP A 96 -1.44 -0.57 5.32
C ASP A 96 -0.88 0.43 4.32
N ASN A 97 0.14 1.18 4.71
CA ASN A 97 0.87 2.07 3.83
C ASN A 97 2.30 2.29 4.32
N GLY A 98 3.11 2.86 3.46
CA GLY A 98 4.50 3.17 3.75
C GLY A 98 5.29 3.38 2.48
N THR A 99 6.55 2.94 2.49
CA THR A 99 7.44 3.03 1.34
C THR A 99 7.93 1.65 0.91
N TRP A 100 8.43 1.56 -0.31
CA TRP A 100 9.03 0.36 -0.83
C TRP A 100 10.30 0.68 -1.63
N LYS A 101 11.15 -0.32 -1.76
CA LYS A 101 12.38 -0.26 -2.59
C LYS A 101 12.56 -1.57 -3.34
N PRO A 102 12.99 -1.54 -4.61
CA PRO A 102 13.42 -2.76 -5.30
C PRO A 102 14.66 -3.34 -4.60
N ARG A 103 14.92 -4.62 -4.80
CA ARG A 103 16.18 -5.23 -4.36
C ARG A 103 17.34 -4.42 -4.95
N ALA A 104 18.40 -4.23 -4.16
CA ALA A 104 19.57 -3.47 -4.57
C ALA A 104 20.13 -4.00 -5.90
N GLY A 105 20.32 -3.10 -6.86
CA GLY A 105 20.81 -3.40 -8.20
C GLY A 105 19.74 -3.81 -9.21
N ASP A 106 18.50 -4.02 -8.81
CA ASP A 106 17.41 -4.34 -9.73
C ASP A 106 16.75 -3.07 -10.29
N ASP A 107 16.44 -3.11 -11.58
CA ASP A 107 15.52 -2.16 -12.20
C ASP A 107 14.09 -2.68 -12.05
N PRO A 108 13.22 -1.99 -11.31
CA PRO A 108 11.87 -2.48 -11.05
C PRO A 108 10.99 -2.56 -12.29
N VAL A 109 11.19 -1.68 -13.26
CA VAL A 109 10.43 -1.71 -14.53
C VAL A 109 10.81 -2.95 -15.34
N ALA A 110 12.11 -3.19 -15.50
CA ALA A 110 12.61 -4.38 -16.18
C ALA A 110 12.21 -5.66 -15.45
N SER A 111 12.25 -5.68 -14.12
CA SER A 111 11.86 -6.81 -13.28
C SER A 111 10.38 -7.18 -13.45
N LEU A 112 9.48 -6.19 -13.43
CA LEU A 112 8.06 -6.42 -13.68
C LEU A 112 7.80 -6.92 -15.10
N ALA A 113 8.46 -6.35 -16.10
CA ALA A 113 8.37 -6.82 -17.50
C ALA A 113 8.82 -8.28 -17.63
N ALA A 114 9.89 -8.66 -16.93
CA ALA A 114 10.39 -10.04 -16.88
C ALA A 114 9.49 -10.98 -16.06
N GLY A 115 8.58 -10.44 -15.24
CA GLY A 115 7.62 -11.21 -14.46
C GLY A 115 8.12 -11.65 -13.08
N GLU A 116 9.17 -11.01 -12.54
CA GLU A 116 9.61 -11.27 -11.18
C GLU A 116 10.23 -10.01 -10.56
N LEU A 117 9.60 -9.49 -9.51
CA LEU A 117 10.06 -8.33 -8.76
C LEU A 117 10.37 -8.73 -7.31
N HIS A 118 11.60 -8.49 -6.88
CA HIS A 118 12.02 -8.58 -5.49
C HIS A 118 12.09 -7.18 -4.88
N PHE A 119 11.44 -6.98 -3.75
CA PHE A 119 11.35 -5.64 -3.14
C PHE A 119 11.19 -5.71 -1.63
N ASP A 120 11.59 -4.65 -0.96
CA ASP A 120 11.40 -4.48 0.47
C ASP A 120 10.27 -3.48 0.72
N VAL A 121 9.40 -3.79 1.67
CA VAL A 121 8.32 -2.91 2.15
C VAL A 121 8.63 -2.43 3.56
N TYR A 122 8.28 -1.18 3.81
CA TYR A 122 8.44 -0.48 5.09
C TYR A 122 7.08 0.11 5.48
N GLY A 123 6.16 -0.78 5.84
CA GLY A 123 4.79 -0.44 6.25
C GLY A 123 4.61 -0.43 7.75
N VAL A 124 3.39 -0.16 8.17
CA VAL A 124 2.99 -0.28 9.58
C VAL A 124 2.78 -1.75 9.96
N LYS A 125 2.11 -2.51 9.10
CA LYS A 125 1.81 -3.93 9.29
C LYS A 125 2.78 -4.85 8.54
N LEU A 126 3.06 -4.51 7.28
CA LEU A 126 3.93 -5.30 6.41
C LEU A 126 5.34 -4.75 6.42
N ARG A 127 6.32 -5.62 6.63
CA ARG A 127 7.75 -5.29 6.60
C ARG A 127 8.55 -6.42 5.97
N GLY A 128 9.71 -6.08 5.43
CA GLY A 128 10.67 -7.04 4.91
C GLY A 128 10.56 -7.30 3.42
N ARG A 129 11.17 -8.40 2.99
CA ARG A 129 11.33 -8.76 1.60
C ARG A 129 10.12 -9.52 1.07
N PHE A 130 9.51 -8.96 0.02
CA PHE A 130 8.46 -9.59 -0.78
C PHE A 130 8.95 -9.93 -2.18
N VAL A 131 8.24 -10.86 -2.81
CA VAL A 131 8.43 -11.22 -4.21
C VAL A 131 7.07 -11.26 -4.89
N LEU A 132 6.94 -10.56 -6.00
CA LEU A 132 5.86 -10.71 -6.97
C LEU A 132 6.39 -11.55 -8.12
N LYS A 133 5.76 -12.69 -8.40
CA LYS A 133 6.15 -13.61 -9.46
C LYS A 133 4.98 -13.94 -10.36
N ARG A 134 5.08 -13.58 -11.63
CA ARG A 134 4.08 -13.90 -12.65
C ARG A 134 4.08 -15.40 -12.94
N THR A 135 2.92 -15.99 -12.94
CA THR A 135 2.71 -17.40 -13.31
C THR A 135 2.18 -17.52 -14.73
N ARG A 136 1.18 -16.70 -15.09
CA ARG A 136 0.60 -16.68 -16.45
C ARG A 136 -0.23 -15.41 -16.64
N GLY A 137 -0.05 -14.68 -17.76
CA GLY A 137 -0.83 -13.48 -18.07
C GLY A 137 -0.80 -12.49 -16.92
N ASP A 138 -1.97 -12.17 -16.37
CA ASP A 138 -2.15 -11.28 -15.21
C ASP A 138 -2.16 -12.02 -13.86
N ASP A 139 -1.96 -13.35 -13.87
CA ASP A 139 -1.87 -14.15 -12.66
C ASP A 139 -0.46 -14.11 -12.08
N TRP A 140 -0.34 -13.66 -10.83
CA TRP A 140 0.90 -13.55 -10.08
C TRP A 140 0.79 -14.25 -8.72
N LEU A 141 1.91 -14.46 -8.10
CA LEU A 141 2.03 -14.85 -6.69
C LEU A 141 2.71 -13.73 -5.92
N LEU A 142 2.17 -13.40 -4.76
CA LEU A 142 2.80 -12.55 -3.75
C LEU A 142 3.34 -13.45 -2.63
N LEU A 143 4.63 -13.34 -2.36
CA LEU A 143 5.36 -14.17 -1.41
C LEU A 143 6.12 -13.27 -0.44
N HIS A 144 6.16 -13.63 0.85
CA HIS A 144 7.10 -13.07 1.82
C HIS A 144 8.33 -13.97 1.91
N LYS A 145 9.52 -13.39 1.95
CA LYS A 145 10.76 -14.15 2.18
C LYS A 145 10.91 -14.49 3.65
N ASN A 146 11.65 -15.57 3.92
CA ASN A 146 11.97 -15.94 5.29
C ASN A 146 13.12 -15.05 5.82
N ASP A 147 12.76 -13.84 6.22
CA ASP A 147 13.63 -12.84 6.81
C ASP A 147 13.28 -12.60 8.29
N GLU A 148 13.90 -11.59 8.92
CA GLU A 148 13.66 -11.22 10.31
C GLU A 148 12.23 -10.76 10.62
N PHE A 149 11.44 -10.40 9.60
CA PHE A 149 10.05 -9.96 9.72
C PHE A 149 9.06 -11.09 9.45
N ALA A 150 9.53 -12.28 9.09
CA ALA A 150 8.67 -13.43 8.84
C ALA A 150 7.97 -13.90 10.13
N VAL A 151 6.66 -14.08 10.06
CA VAL A 151 5.83 -14.55 11.17
C VAL A 151 4.99 -15.74 10.71
N PRO A 152 5.30 -16.95 11.15
CA PRO A 152 4.52 -18.14 10.80
C PRO A 152 3.04 -17.99 11.18
N GLY A 153 2.13 -18.31 10.25
CA GLY A 153 0.69 -18.26 10.48
C GLY A 153 0.09 -16.85 10.53
N TRP A 154 0.86 -15.79 10.22
CA TRP A 154 0.35 -14.43 10.24
C TRP A 154 -0.80 -14.25 9.22
N ASN A 155 -1.90 -13.65 9.68
CA ASN A 155 -3.12 -13.48 8.89
C ASN A 155 -3.55 -12.01 8.85
N ALA A 156 -3.80 -11.50 7.65
CA ALA A 156 -4.25 -10.13 7.43
C ALA A 156 -5.58 -9.81 8.11
N GLU A 157 -6.48 -10.80 8.22
CA GLU A 157 -7.79 -10.63 8.84
C GLU A 157 -7.75 -10.43 10.36
N ASP A 158 -6.62 -10.76 11.02
CA ASP A 158 -6.41 -10.47 12.44
C ASP A 158 -6.10 -8.98 12.69
N HIS A 159 -5.91 -8.21 11.62
CA HIS A 159 -5.53 -6.79 11.65
C HIS A 159 -6.52 -5.93 10.82
N PRO A 160 -7.82 -5.87 11.17
CA PRO A 160 -8.86 -5.36 10.28
C PRO A 160 -8.95 -3.83 10.18
N ARG A 161 -8.12 -3.07 10.91
CA ARG A 161 -8.24 -1.61 11.00
C ARG A 161 -7.36 -0.89 9.98
N SER A 162 -7.83 0.28 9.55
CA SER A 162 -7.05 1.24 8.78
C SER A 162 -5.86 1.76 9.60
N VAL A 163 -4.71 1.88 8.97
CA VAL A 163 -3.53 2.54 9.57
C VAL A 163 -3.63 4.07 9.53
N THR A 164 -4.57 4.60 8.74
CA THR A 164 -4.78 6.05 8.59
C THR A 164 -5.84 6.57 9.55
N SER A 165 -7.01 5.92 9.60
CA SER A 165 -8.16 6.39 10.36
C SER A 165 -8.52 5.51 11.58
N GLY A 166 -7.90 4.33 11.71
CA GLY A 166 -8.28 3.33 12.72
C GLY A 166 -9.62 2.64 12.46
N ARG A 167 -10.31 3.01 11.39
CA ARG A 167 -11.64 2.46 11.03
C ARG A 167 -11.53 1.05 10.47
N THR A 168 -12.55 0.25 10.75
CA THR A 168 -12.80 -0.99 10.01
C THR A 168 -13.63 -0.69 8.75
N ASN A 169 -13.77 -1.67 7.86
CA ASN A 169 -14.70 -1.55 6.75
C ASN A 169 -16.16 -1.37 7.20
N ASP A 170 -16.55 -1.97 8.34
CA ASP A 170 -17.88 -1.77 8.92
C ASP A 170 -18.09 -0.33 9.41
N ASP A 171 -17.06 0.27 9.99
CA ASP A 171 -17.11 1.67 10.42
C ASP A 171 -17.26 2.61 9.22
N VAL A 172 -16.49 2.36 8.16
CA VAL A 172 -16.59 3.13 6.91
C VAL A 172 -17.98 3.05 6.32
N ARG A 173 -18.53 1.82 6.20
CA ARG A 173 -19.88 1.59 5.67
C ARG A 173 -20.97 2.29 6.50
N ALA A 174 -20.80 2.29 7.82
CA ALA A 174 -21.75 2.90 8.74
C ALA A 174 -21.49 4.39 9.01
N GLY A 175 -20.46 4.99 8.39
CA GLY A 175 -20.08 6.39 8.65
C GLY A 175 -19.57 6.66 10.07
N ARG A 176 -19.09 5.62 10.77
CA ARG A 176 -18.60 5.76 12.16
C ARG A 176 -17.10 6.09 12.19
N PHE A 177 -16.70 6.79 13.24
CA PHE A 177 -15.31 7.01 13.61
C PHE A 177 -15.06 6.39 15.00
N PRO A 178 -14.06 5.50 15.15
CA PRO A 178 -13.75 4.94 16.46
C PRO A 178 -13.30 6.04 17.41
N PRO A 179 -13.57 5.89 18.74
CA PRO A 179 -12.99 6.76 19.74
C PRO A 179 -11.45 6.74 19.68
N VAL A 180 -10.80 7.88 19.91
CA VAL A 180 -9.34 8.01 19.88
C VAL A 180 -8.63 7.02 20.82
N ALA A 181 -9.29 6.60 21.89
CA ALA A 181 -8.77 5.63 22.87
C ALA A 181 -8.59 4.22 22.31
N ASP A 182 -9.27 3.87 21.21
CA ASP A 182 -9.17 2.56 20.55
C ASP A 182 -8.06 2.49 19.51
N LEU A 183 -7.40 3.62 19.23
CA LEU A 183 -6.17 3.66 18.47
C LEU A 183 -5.06 3.23 19.42
N GLY A 184 -4.68 1.95 19.40
CA GLY A 184 -3.63 1.41 20.27
C GLY A 184 -2.33 2.22 20.24
N PRO A 185 -1.32 1.92 21.12
CA PRO A 185 -0.08 2.69 21.22
C PRO A 185 0.71 2.57 19.91
N GLY A 186 0.48 3.48 18.98
CA GLY A 186 1.00 3.52 17.60
C GLY A 186 0.13 4.35 16.66
N GLY A 187 -0.81 5.13 17.20
CA GLY A 187 -1.50 6.19 16.44
C GLY A 187 -0.51 7.26 15.96
N PRO A 188 -0.85 8.02 14.88
CA PRO A 188 0.05 8.79 14.03
C PRO A 188 1.05 9.65 14.78
#